data_44200de4092071c22341775ca85e8e23
#
_entry.id   44200de4092071c22341775ca85e8e23
#
_cell.length_a   1.000
_cell.length_b   1.000
_cell.length_c   1.000
_cell.angle_alpha   90.00
_cell.angle_beta   90.00
_cell.angle_gamma   90.00
#
_symmetry.space_group_name_H-M   'P 1'
#
loop_
_entity.id
_entity.type
_entity.pdbx_description
1 polymer ?
#
loop_
_entity_poly.entity_id
_entity_poly.type
_entity_poly.pdbx_seq_one_letter_code
_entity_poly.pdbx_strand_id
1 'polypeptide(L)'
;MTNPIQKLGLDTIEQSQIARIAGINLTLGGLVSAGVILLIAFAAHWLVTRSLRRVRERSDRSRQAIYLLERLAGYGIIVVGVMSALSAAGLNLSSLTVFAGALGIGVGLGLQGVVKEFVSGLFLIFDRMVSVGDYIEIEDIGIRGAIMEIGPRATRVRTNDNVNVLVPNSRFIEQPVTNWTMKGDTRRIHVPFTVAYGSDRGQVRDAVLAAARASPFTLPETEARKSQVWLVAFGDRGLSFELVVWPTRDAVKRPAAMHAAYTWLIADALDAAGVEVPVAQTDLRLRTAFGLDGEEALKRLGYGVGAPPRPTGPQTPARTANDAADDVMADDEAEMPESPAPPRARQTD
;
A
#
# COMPACT_ATOMS: atom_id res chain seq x y z
N MET A 1 34.27 -54.75 32.89
CA MET A 1 32.79 -54.67 32.87
C MET A 1 32.39 -54.80 31.42
N THR A 2 32.07 -55.99 30.95
CA THR A 2 31.66 -56.31 29.58
C THR A 2 30.19 -55.94 29.40
N ASN A 3 29.93 -55.13 28.40
CA ASN A 3 28.61 -54.54 28.05
C ASN A 3 27.60 -55.71 27.78
N PRO A 4 26.43 -55.75 28.40
CA PRO A 4 25.46 -56.84 28.27
C PRO A 4 24.88 -57.01 26.86
N ILE A 5 25.03 -56.03 25.98
CA ILE A 5 24.58 -56.02 24.57
C ILE A 5 25.45 -56.98 23.72
N GLN A 6 26.71 -57.19 24.08
CA GLN A 6 27.63 -58.12 23.39
C GLN A 6 27.28 -59.61 23.59
N LYS A 7 26.40 -59.93 24.54
CA LYS A 7 25.97 -61.33 24.79
C LYS A 7 24.82 -61.83 23.92
N LEU A 8 24.17 -60.93 23.16
CA LEU A 8 22.94 -61.30 22.40
C LEU A 8 23.23 -61.64 20.91
N GLY A 9 24.50 -61.54 20.47
CA GLY A 9 24.84 -61.93 19.07
C GLY A 9 24.16 -61.05 18.00
N LEU A 10 23.55 -59.93 18.39
CA LEU A 10 22.83 -59.03 17.47
C LEU A 10 23.80 -58.33 16.51
N ASP A 11 25.02 -58.03 16.96
CA ASP A 11 26.04 -57.40 16.13
C ASP A 11 26.51 -58.33 14.95
N THR A 12 26.40 -59.62 15.09
CA THR A 12 26.75 -60.61 14.05
C THR A 12 25.64 -60.75 13.01
N ILE A 13 24.39 -60.48 13.38
CA ILE A 13 23.25 -60.57 12.48
C ILE A 13 23.20 -59.29 11.58
N GLU A 14 23.56 -58.17 12.16
CA GLU A 14 23.56 -56.88 11.47
C GLU A 14 24.64 -56.79 10.33
N GLN A 15 25.75 -57.51 10.50
CA GLN A 15 26.86 -57.56 9.55
C GLN A 15 26.87 -58.78 8.59
N SER A 16 25.85 -59.64 8.65
CA SER A 16 25.76 -60.78 7.72
C SER A 16 25.50 -60.28 6.29
N GLN A 17 26.56 -60.31 5.46
CA GLN A 17 26.48 -60.04 4.03
C GLN A 17 25.71 -61.14 3.32
N ILE A 18 24.51 -60.87 2.83
CA ILE A 18 23.65 -61.83 2.15
C ILE A 18 24.13 -62.08 0.69
N ALA A 19 24.63 -61.07 0.01
CA ALA A 19 25.17 -61.17 -1.34
C ALA A 19 26.04 -59.99 -1.71
N ARG A 20 27.16 -60.24 -2.41
CA ARG A 20 27.89 -59.23 -3.18
C ARG A 20 27.53 -59.41 -4.66
N ILE A 21 26.56 -58.65 -5.13
CA ILE A 21 26.20 -58.67 -6.54
C ILE A 21 26.57 -57.27 -7.11
N ALA A 22 27.47 -57.25 -8.10
CA ALA A 22 27.87 -56.04 -8.84
C ALA A 22 28.33 -54.86 -7.94
N GLY A 23 29.11 -55.12 -6.86
CA GLY A 23 29.66 -54.08 -6.00
C GLY A 23 28.70 -53.53 -4.91
N ILE A 24 27.55 -54.12 -4.75
CA ILE A 24 26.54 -53.70 -3.73
C ILE A 24 26.71 -54.62 -2.51
N ASN A 25 26.97 -54.04 -1.33
CA ASN A 25 27.01 -54.76 -0.06
C ASN A 25 25.61 -54.81 0.56
N LEU A 26 24.80 -55.80 0.22
CA LEU A 26 23.49 -56.00 0.84
C LEU A 26 23.68 -56.62 2.22
N THR A 27 23.42 -55.84 3.28
CA THR A 27 23.39 -56.35 4.68
C THR A 27 21.96 -56.61 5.11
N LEU A 28 21.78 -57.56 5.99
CA LEU A 28 20.44 -57.86 6.56
C LEU A 28 19.88 -56.64 7.24
N GLY A 29 20.71 -55.87 7.97
CA GLY A 29 20.31 -54.60 8.62
C GLY A 29 19.88 -53.53 7.62
N GLY A 30 20.57 -53.40 6.45
CA GLY A 30 20.21 -52.52 5.38
C GLY A 30 18.85 -52.83 4.75
N LEU A 31 18.52 -54.11 4.57
CA LEU A 31 17.21 -54.53 4.06
C LEU A 31 16.06 -54.28 5.07
N VAL A 32 16.31 -54.51 6.36
CA VAL A 32 15.33 -54.20 7.40
C VAL A 32 15.08 -52.71 7.50
N SER A 33 16.17 -51.87 7.49
CA SER A 33 16.02 -50.43 7.51
C SER A 33 15.32 -49.88 6.26
N ALA A 34 15.61 -50.40 5.06
CA ALA A 34 14.89 -50.08 3.84
C ALA A 34 13.40 -50.39 3.93
N GLY A 35 13.06 -51.57 4.49
CA GLY A 35 11.65 -51.94 4.74
C GLY A 35 10.90 -50.98 5.70
N VAL A 36 11.59 -50.60 6.77
CA VAL A 36 11.03 -49.60 7.73
C VAL A 36 10.81 -48.24 7.07
N ILE A 37 11.78 -47.76 6.27
CA ILE A 37 11.67 -46.48 5.53
C ILE A 37 10.50 -46.53 4.55
N LEU A 38 10.34 -47.64 3.80
CA LEU A 38 9.21 -47.78 2.88
C LEU A 38 7.85 -47.78 3.63
N LEU A 39 7.79 -48.45 4.78
CA LEU A 39 6.58 -48.42 5.63
C LEU A 39 6.24 -47.02 6.12
N ILE A 40 7.26 -46.25 6.56
CA ILE A 40 7.10 -44.88 6.98
C ILE A 40 6.66 -43.99 5.78
N ALA A 41 7.29 -44.14 4.61
CA ALA A 41 6.92 -43.43 3.41
C ALA A 41 5.50 -43.73 2.95
N PHE A 42 5.09 -45.01 3.02
CA PHE A 42 3.72 -45.41 2.69
C PHE A 42 2.70 -44.87 3.70
N ALA A 43 3.01 -44.93 4.99
CA ALA A 43 2.16 -44.34 6.03
C ALA A 43 2.03 -42.81 5.86
N ALA A 44 3.15 -42.12 5.57
CA ALA A 44 3.14 -40.68 5.29
C ALA A 44 2.34 -40.34 4.02
N HIS A 45 2.54 -41.11 2.94
CA HIS A 45 1.75 -41.00 1.72
C HIS A 45 0.25 -41.15 2.00
N TRP A 46 -0.14 -42.24 2.71
CA TRP A 46 -1.54 -42.51 3.06
C TRP A 46 -2.13 -41.40 3.93
N LEU A 47 -1.39 -40.93 4.93
CA LEU A 47 -1.85 -39.88 5.85
C LEU A 47 -2.05 -38.53 5.10
N VAL A 48 -1.07 -38.13 4.30
CA VAL A 48 -1.12 -36.86 3.55
C VAL A 48 -2.24 -36.89 2.50
N THR A 49 -2.31 -37.96 1.70
CA THR A 49 -3.36 -38.08 0.67
C THR A 49 -4.73 -38.18 1.28
N ARG A 50 -4.89 -38.90 2.42
CA ARG A 50 -6.17 -38.98 3.15
C ARG A 50 -6.58 -37.63 3.74
N SER A 51 -5.64 -36.86 4.27
CA SER A 51 -5.89 -35.51 4.79
C SER A 51 -6.31 -34.54 3.70
N LEU A 52 -5.58 -34.50 2.60
CA LEU A 52 -5.90 -33.66 1.43
C LEU A 52 -7.25 -34.05 0.80
N ARG A 53 -7.57 -35.34 0.74
CA ARG A 53 -8.85 -35.82 0.25
C ARG A 53 -10.01 -35.32 1.11
N ARG A 54 -9.88 -35.31 2.45
CA ARG A 54 -10.90 -34.76 3.35
C ARG A 54 -11.13 -33.26 3.14
N VAL A 55 -10.03 -32.49 2.89
CA VAL A 55 -10.12 -31.05 2.60
C VAL A 55 -10.81 -30.84 1.24
N ARG A 56 -10.47 -31.66 0.23
CA ARG A 56 -11.10 -31.61 -1.09
C ARG A 56 -12.61 -31.83 -1.06
N GLU A 57 -13.07 -32.77 -0.22
CA GLU A 57 -14.50 -33.08 -0.08
C GLU A 57 -15.30 -31.95 0.58
N ARG A 58 -14.62 -31.08 1.37
CA ARG A 58 -15.24 -29.94 2.05
C ARG A 58 -15.20 -28.64 1.24
N SER A 59 -14.45 -28.58 0.16
CA SER A 59 -14.23 -27.34 -0.60
C SER A 59 -14.55 -27.51 -2.08
N ASP A 60 -15.73 -27.06 -2.49
CA ASP A 60 -16.14 -27.12 -3.91
C ASP A 60 -15.31 -26.19 -4.80
N ARG A 61 -14.90 -25.03 -4.28
CA ARG A 61 -14.17 -23.99 -5.04
C ARG A 61 -12.73 -24.39 -5.43
N SER A 62 -12.09 -25.26 -4.64
CA SER A 62 -10.67 -25.61 -4.80
C SER A 62 -10.44 -27.06 -5.15
N ARG A 63 -11.47 -27.81 -5.53
CA ARG A 63 -11.43 -29.25 -5.75
C ARG A 63 -10.33 -29.70 -6.72
N GLN A 64 -10.16 -28.98 -7.84
CA GLN A 64 -9.13 -29.27 -8.85
C GLN A 64 -7.70 -28.99 -8.35
N ALA A 65 -7.50 -27.86 -7.68
CA ALA A 65 -6.19 -27.49 -7.12
C ALA A 65 -5.74 -28.47 -6.03
N ILE A 66 -6.66 -28.86 -5.13
CA ILE A 66 -6.37 -29.82 -4.07
C ILE A 66 -6.08 -31.21 -4.66
N TYR A 67 -6.78 -31.62 -5.73
CA TYR A 67 -6.48 -32.87 -6.43
C TYR A 67 -5.07 -32.89 -7.01
N LEU A 68 -4.64 -31.80 -7.68
CA LEU A 68 -3.27 -31.70 -8.20
C LEU A 68 -2.24 -31.74 -7.07
N LEU A 69 -2.49 -31.02 -5.97
CA LEU A 69 -1.60 -31.02 -4.81
C LEU A 69 -1.53 -32.42 -4.15
N GLU A 70 -2.64 -33.14 -4.03
CA GLU A 70 -2.70 -34.52 -3.55
C GLU A 70 -1.81 -35.45 -4.39
N ARG A 71 -1.87 -35.30 -5.73
CA ARG A 71 -1.06 -36.12 -6.66
C ARG A 71 0.41 -35.77 -6.57
N LEU A 72 0.76 -34.50 -6.62
CA LEU A 72 2.17 -34.05 -6.56
C LEU A 72 2.81 -34.40 -5.23
N ALA A 73 2.14 -34.15 -4.11
CA ALA A 73 2.62 -34.51 -2.79
C ALA A 73 2.76 -36.04 -2.65
N GLY A 74 1.79 -36.80 -3.14
CA GLY A 74 1.81 -38.25 -3.11
C GLY A 74 2.99 -38.83 -3.89
N TYR A 75 3.22 -38.39 -5.11
CA TYR A 75 4.35 -38.82 -5.92
C TYR A 75 5.71 -38.39 -5.32
N GLY A 76 5.79 -37.17 -4.80
CA GLY A 76 6.99 -36.67 -4.13
C GLY A 76 7.40 -37.54 -2.94
N ILE A 77 6.44 -37.88 -2.06
CA ILE A 77 6.67 -38.74 -0.89
C ILE A 77 7.15 -40.13 -1.32
N ILE A 78 6.52 -40.73 -2.35
CA ILE A 78 6.92 -42.04 -2.83
C ILE A 78 8.35 -42.01 -3.41
N VAL A 79 8.67 -41.04 -4.25
CA VAL A 79 10.01 -40.89 -4.86
C VAL A 79 11.08 -40.72 -3.78
N VAL A 80 10.88 -39.83 -2.82
CA VAL A 80 11.81 -39.61 -1.70
C VAL A 80 11.92 -40.87 -0.84
N GLY A 81 10.82 -41.54 -0.53
CA GLY A 81 10.79 -42.79 0.25
C GLY A 81 11.54 -43.93 -0.42
N VAL A 82 11.34 -44.13 -1.73
CA VAL A 82 12.03 -45.15 -2.51
C VAL A 82 13.53 -44.86 -2.58
N MET A 83 13.94 -43.61 -2.89
CA MET A 83 15.34 -43.23 -2.92
C MET A 83 16.03 -43.45 -1.56
N SER A 84 15.37 -43.05 -0.47
CA SER A 84 15.88 -43.24 0.89
C SER A 84 16.04 -44.74 1.24
N ALA A 85 15.07 -45.57 0.85
CA ALA A 85 15.09 -47.01 1.08
C ALA A 85 16.21 -47.67 0.27
N LEU A 86 16.38 -47.29 -0.99
CA LEU A 86 17.50 -47.82 -1.84
C LEU A 86 18.88 -47.45 -1.28
N SER A 87 19.01 -46.20 -0.77
CA SER A 87 20.21 -45.76 -0.09
C SER A 87 20.51 -46.55 1.17
N ALA A 88 19.47 -46.79 2.00
CA ALA A 88 19.57 -47.61 3.22
C ALA A 88 19.93 -49.11 2.93
N ALA A 89 19.46 -49.61 1.79
CA ALA A 89 19.80 -50.96 1.33
C ALA A 89 21.29 -51.08 0.83
N GLY A 90 22.05 -49.98 0.80
CA GLY A 90 23.47 -49.99 0.41
C GLY A 90 23.73 -49.61 -1.05
N LEU A 91 22.75 -49.15 -1.80
CA LEU A 91 22.93 -48.66 -3.16
C LEU A 91 23.57 -47.27 -3.17
N ASN A 92 24.59 -47.08 -3.97
CA ASN A 92 25.19 -45.76 -4.15
C ASN A 92 24.37 -44.92 -5.11
N LEU A 93 23.61 -43.96 -4.56
CA LEU A 93 22.77 -43.05 -5.32
C LEU A 93 23.39 -41.67 -5.54
N SER A 94 24.71 -41.53 -5.38
CA SER A 94 25.37 -40.21 -5.43
C SER A 94 25.08 -39.45 -6.71
N SER A 95 25.17 -40.09 -7.89
CA SER A 95 24.88 -39.46 -9.17
C SER A 95 23.41 -39.06 -9.31
N LEU A 96 22.49 -39.89 -8.78
CA LEU A 96 21.05 -39.59 -8.78
C LEU A 96 20.71 -38.44 -7.83
N THR A 97 21.42 -38.36 -6.69
CA THR A 97 21.29 -37.26 -5.73
C THR A 97 21.73 -35.93 -6.32
N VAL A 98 22.85 -35.91 -7.05
CA VAL A 98 23.33 -34.72 -7.78
C VAL A 98 22.29 -34.27 -8.82
N PHE A 99 21.79 -35.22 -9.62
CA PHE A 99 20.72 -34.92 -10.60
C PHE A 99 19.42 -34.41 -9.96
N ALA A 100 18.96 -35.04 -8.88
CA ALA A 100 17.80 -34.62 -8.14
C ALA A 100 18.00 -33.23 -7.52
N GLY A 101 19.22 -32.93 -7.03
CA GLY A 101 19.56 -31.59 -6.54
C GLY A 101 19.48 -30.52 -7.62
N ALA A 102 20.06 -30.80 -8.80
CA ALA A 102 19.98 -29.88 -9.95
C ALA A 102 18.50 -29.65 -10.39
N LEU A 103 17.71 -30.73 -10.46
CA LEU A 103 16.28 -30.63 -10.77
C LEU A 103 15.54 -29.82 -9.71
N GLY A 104 15.86 -30.04 -8.41
CA GLY A 104 15.27 -29.30 -7.29
C GLY A 104 15.55 -27.79 -7.37
N ILE A 105 16.79 -27.40 -7.73
CA ILE A 105 17.13 -26.00 -7.96
C ILE A 105 16.32 -25.43 -9.12
N GLY A 106 16.22 -26.14 -10.25
CA GLY A 106 15.42 -25.72 -11.40
C GLY A 106 13.93 -25.49 -11.05
N VAL A 107 13.33 -26.44 -10.33
CA VAL A 107 11.95 -26.33 -9.84
C VAL A 107 11.81 -25.18 -8.85
N GLY A 108 12.77 -25.03 -7.93
CA GLY A 108 12.79 -23.94 -6.94
C GLY A 108 12.80 -22.55 -7.59
N LEU A 109 13.68 -22.35 -8.59
CA LEU A 109 13.73 -21.13 -9.39
C LEU A 109 12.44 -20.90 -10.17
N GLY A 110 11.83 -21.96 -10.72
CA GLY A 110 10.55 -21.87 -11.43
C GLY A 110 9.37 -21.48 -10.50
N LEU A 111 9.41 -21.88 -9.24
CA LEU A 111 8.37 -21.57 -8.25
C LEU A 111 8.65 -20.32 -7.42
N GLN A 112 9.82 -19.69 -7.58
CA GLN A 112 10.26 -18.53 -6.80
C GLN A 112 9.20 -17.42 -6.74
N GLY A 113 8.58 -17.09 -7.88
CA GLY A 113 7.55 -16.06 -7.95
C GLY A 113 6.30 -16.41 -7.13
N VAL A 114 5.87 -17.65 -7.17
CA VAL A 114 4.70 -18.11 -6.40
C VAL A 114 4.97 -18.04 -4.89
N VAL A 115 6.14 -18.50 -4.47
CA VAL A 115 6.57 -18.45 -3.07
C VAL A 115 6.67 -17.00 -2.59
N LYS A 116 7.27 -16.13 -3.40
CA LYS A 116 7.38 -14.69 -3.12
C LYS A 116 6.01 -14.06 -2.84
N GLU A 117 5.04 -14.26 -3.74
CA GLU A 117 3.69 -13.71 -3.57
C GLU A 117 2.99 -14.24 -2.33
N PHE A 118 3.13 -15.53 -2.06
CA PHE A 118 2.53 -16.16 -0.89
C PHE A 118 3.13 -15.64 0.42
N VAL A 119 4.45 -15.56 0.50
CA VAL A 119 5.17 -15.04 1.68
C VAL A 119 4.83 -13.56 1.89
N SER A 120 4.80 -12.76 0.83
CA SER A 120 4.38 -11.35 0.90
C SER A 120 2.95 -11.22 1.44
N GLY A 121 2.00 -12.04 0.97
CA GLY A 121 0.63 -12.05 1.48
C GLY A 121 0.56 -12.40 2.97
N LEU A 122 1.39 -13.32 3.42
CA LEU A 122 1.49 -13.68 4.84
C LEU A 122 2.00 -12.49 5.68
N PHE A 123 3.05 -11.80 5.22
CA PHE A 123 3.56 -10.60 5.89
C PHE A 123 2.53 -9.49 5.96
N LEU A 124 1.78 -9.20 4.89
CA LEU A 124 0.72 -8.18 4.91
C LEU A 124 -0.32 -8.45 6.00
N ILE A 125 -0.70 -9.73 6.20
CA ILE A 125 -1.68 -10.12 7.22
C ILE A 125 -1.12 -9.99 8.64
N PHE A 126 0.15 -10.38 8.86
CA PHE A 126 0.76 -10.37 10.19
C PHE A 126 1.18 -8.97 10.64
N ASP A 127 1.80 -8.19 9.76
CA ASP A 127 2.39 -6.88 10.10
C ASP A 127 1.35 -5.75 10.13
N ARG A 128 0.19 -5.97 9.52
CA ARG A 128 -0.93 -5.02 9.49
C ARG A 128 -0.57 -3.62 9.00
N MET A 129 0.45 -3.50 8.15
CA MET A 129 0.79 -2.25 7.48
C MET A 129 -0.36 -1.71 6.64
N VAL A 130 -1.12 -2.64 6.07
CA VAL A 130 -2.38 -2.36 5.38
C VAL A 130 -3.44 -3.34 5.86
N SER A 131 -4.69 -2.90 5.89
CA SER A 131 -5.82 -3.69 6.37
C SER A 131 -6.98 -3.64 5.40
N VAL A 132 -7.85 -4.65 5.46
CA VAL A 132 -9.10 -4.62 4.69
C VAL A 132 -9.92 -3.41 5.11
N GLY A 133 -10.36 -2.62 4.13
CA GLY A 133 -11.08 -1.36 4.33
C GLY A 133 -10.20 -0.11 4.33
N ASP A 134 -8.86 -0.25 4.32
CA ASP A 134 -7.97 0.88 4.12
C ASP A 134 -8.04 1.38 2.68
N TYR A 135 -7.93 2.71 2.53
CA TYR A 135 -7.80 3.36 1.24
C TYR A 135 -6.32 3.63 0.97
N ILE A 136 -5.81 3.03 -0.10
CA ILE A 136 -4.39 3.08 -0.45
C ILE A 136 -4.17 3.66 -1.83
N GLU A 137 -2.95 4.14 -2.02
CA GLU A 137 -2.43 4.56 -3.32
C GLU A 137 -1.08 3.91 -3.56
N ILE A 138 -0.92 3.34 -4.75
CA ILE A 138 0.34 2.80 -5.26
C ILE A 138 0.70 3.64 -6.48
N GLU A 139 1.59 4.61 -6.27
CA GLU A 139 1.91 5.64 -7.27
C GLU A 139 2.51 5.06 -8.55
N ASP A 140 3.40 4.07 -8.43
CA ASP A 140 4.12 3.43 -9.52
C ASP A 140 3.20 2.87 -10.62
N ILE A 141 2.02 2.40 -10.23
CA ILE A 141 1.01 1.82 -11.15
C ILE A 141 -0.27 2.64 -11.22
N GLY A 142 -0.32 3.79 -10.56
CA GLY A 142 -1.47 4.71 -10.58
C GLY A 142 -2.76 4.14 -9.98
N ILE A 143 -2.66 3.14 -9.11
CA ILE A 143 -3.82 2.51 -8.50
C ILE A 143 -4.17 3.21 -7.19
N ARG A 144 -5.43 3.68 -7.09
CA ARG A 144 -6.03 4.24 -5.88
C ARG A 144 -7.33 3.53 -5.57
N GLY A 145 -7.51 3.09 -4.31
CA GLY A 145 -8.75 2.42 -3.94
C GLY A 145 -8.74 1.79 -2.56
N ALA A 146 -9.88 1.21 -2.19
CA ALA A 146 -10.05 0.52 -0.94
C ALA A 146 -9.63 -0.96 -1.06
N ILE A 147 -8.91 -1.46 -0.06
CA ILE A 147 -8.57 -2.88 0.05
C ILE A 147 -9.84 -3.65 0.42
N MET A 148 -10.26 -4.56 -0.44
CA MET A 148 -11.44 -5.40 -0.24
C MET A 148 -11.09 -6.74 0.38
N GLU A 149 -9.94 -7.30 0.01
CA GLU A 149 -9.51 -8.63 0.43
C GLU A 149 -8.00 -8.79 0.22
N ILE A 150 -7.32 -9.37 1.18
CA ILE A 150 -5.92 -9.79 1.06
C ILE A 150 -5.92 -11.29 0.83
N GLY A 151 -5.68 -11.71 -0.39
CA GLY A 151 -5.60 -13.11 -0.78
C GLY A 151 -4.19 -13.68 -0.66
N PRO A 152 -4.03 -15.01 -0.89
CA PRO A 152 -2.73 -15.66 -0.73
C PRO A 152 -1.65 -15.21 -1.73
N ARG A 153 -2.01 -14.72 -2.91
CA ARG A 153 -1.05 -14.27 -3.94
C ARG A 153 -1.24 -12.82 -4.38
N ALA A 154 -2.44 -12.28 -4.17
CA ALA A 154 -2.79 -10.94 -4.62
C ALA A 154 -3.84 -10.33 -3.70
N THR A 155 -3.73 -9.04 -3.51
CA THR A 155 -4.69 -8.20 -2.79
C THR A 155 -5.67 -7.60 -3.79
N ARG A 156 -6.97 -7.65 -3.48
CA ARG A 156 -8.01 -7.04 -4.29
C ARG A 156 -8.29 -5.63 -3.80
N VAL A 157 -8.02 -4.67 -4.66
CA VAL A 157 -8.27 -3.25 -4.45
C VAL A 157 -9.45 -2.83 -5.32
N ARG A 158 -10.43 -2.12 -4.74
CA ARG A 158 -11.56 -1.54 -5.49
C ARG A 158 -11.34 -0.04 -5.63
N THR A 159 -11.28 0.41 -6.88
CA THR A 159 -11.19 1.85 -7.18
C THR A 159 -12.52 2.56 -6.94
N ASN A 160 -12.49 3.90 -6.94
CA ASN A 160 -13.71 4.71 -6.79
C ASN A 160 -14.70 4.52 -7.96
N ASP A 161 -14.22 4.11 -9.12
CA ASP A 161 -15.05 3.80 -10.29
C ASP A 161 -15.59 2.36 -10.25
N ASN A 162 -15.54 1.71 -9.06
CA ASN A 162 -16.02 0.35 -8.81
C ASN A 162 -15.29 -0.74 -9.63
N VAL A 163 -14.05 -0.48 -10.06
CA VAL A 163 -13.21 -1.45 -10.74
C VAL A 163 -12.42 -2.25 -9.70
N ASN A 164 -12.45 -3.59 -9.82
CA ASN A 164 -11.63 -4.46 -8.97
C ASN A 164 -10.29 -4.70 -9.64
N VAL A 165 -9.22 -4.27 -9.01
CA VAL A 165 -7.83 -4.47 -9.43
C VAL A 165 -7.19 -5.51 -8.53
N LEU A 166 -6.55 -6.52 -9.13
CA LEU A 166 -5.77 -7.54 -8.41
C LEU A 166 -4.31 -7.13 -8.44
N VAL A 167 -3.81 -6.72 -7.29
CA VAL A 167 -2.41 -6.29 -7.12
C VAL A 167 -1.63 -7.43 -6.48
N PRO A 168 -0.51 -7.91 -7.08
CA PRO A 168 0.36 -8.90 -6.48
C PRO A 168 0.83 -8.47 -5.09
N ASN A 169 0.84 -9.37 -4.12
CA ASN A 169 1.18 -9.02 -2.73
C ASN A 169 2.61 -8.48 -2.58
N SER A 170 3.54 -8.97 -3.40
CA SER A 170 4.93 -8.48 -3.39
C SER A 170 5.04 -6.99 -3.70
N ARG A 171 4.11 -6.41 -4.45
CA ARG A 171 4.11 -4.98 -4.74
C ARG A 171 3.95 -4.13 -3.49
N PHE A 172 3.13 -4.56 -2.54
CA PHE A 172 2.94 -3.87 -1.26
C PHE A 172 4.18 -3.89 -0.35
N ILE A 173 5.08 -4.86 -0.56
CA ILE A 173 6.31 -5.00 0.23
C ILE A 173 7.50 -4.31 -0.46
N GLU A 174 7.55 -4.34 -1.80
CA GLU A 174 8.68 -3.85 -2.58
C GLU A 174 8.56 -2.40 -3.03
N GLN A 175 7.34 -1.88 -3.06
CA GLN A 175 7.05 -0.53 -3.53
C GLN A 175 6.52 0.35 -2.38
N PRO A 176 6.76 1.65 -2.42
CA PRO A 176 6.09 2.58 -1.51
C PRO A 176 4.57 2.52 -1.71
N VAL A 177 3.86 2.36 -0.61
CA VAL A 177 2.39 2.39 -0.59
C VAL A 177 1.93 3.48 0.36
N THR A 178 1.19 4.44 -0.17
CA THR A 178 0.58 5.49 0.64
C THR A 178 -0.74 4.98 1.20
N ASN A 179 -0.83 4.81 2.52
CA ASN A 179 -2.07 4.47 3.20
C ASN A 179 -2.74 5.74 3.74
N TRP A 180 -3.87 6.12 3.17
CA TRP A 180 -4.57 7.36 3.49
C TRP A 180 -5.46 7.27 4.73
N THR A 181 -5.72 6.07 5.23
CA THR A 181 -6.66 5.80 6.33
C THR A 181 -6.08 4.88 7.39
N MET A 182 -4.76 4.79 7.47
CA MET A 182 -4.06 3.94 8.43
C MET A 182 -4.51 4.25 9.86
N LYS A 183 -4.85 3.22 10.63
CA LYS A 183 -5.27 3.31 12.05
C LYS A 183 -6.42 4.30 12.32
N GLY A 184 -7.19 4.68 11.30
CA GLY A 184 -8.31 5.60 11.47
C GLY A 184 -7.93 7.07 11.40
N ASP A 185 -6.67 7.39 11.16
CA ASP A 185 -6.20 8.76 10.97
C ASP A 185 -6.78 9.37 9.70
N THR A 186 -6.85 10.69 9.68
CA THR A 186 -7.21 11.49 8.53
C THR A 186 -6.01 12.31 8.08
N ARG A 187 -6.07 12.84 6.88
CA ARG A 187 -4.98 13.65 6.32
C ARG A 187 -5.44 15.07 6.04
N ARG A 188 -4.50 15.98 6.07
CA ARG A 188 -4.68 17.34 5.56
C ARG A 188 -4.75 17.33 4.04
N ILE A 189 -5.69 18.07 3.46
CA ILE A 189 -5.80 18.25 2.01
C ILE A 189 -5.73 19.72 1.65
N HIS A 190 -5.29 19.99 0.44
CA HIS A 190 -5.16 21.31 -0.15
C HIS A 190 -6.11 21.44 -1.33
N VAL A 191 -6.96 22.46 -1.29
CA VAL A 191 -7.91 22.77 -2.36
C VAL A 191 -7.56 24.13 -2.94
N PRO A 192 -6.94 24.22 -4.13
CA PRO A 192 -6.53 25.47 -4.72
C PRO A 192 -7.72 26.24 -5.29
N PHE A 193 -7.69 27.57 -5.14
CA PHE A 193 -8.65 28.48 -5.76
C PHE A 193 -7.97 29.82 -6.05
N THR A 194 -8.58 30.64 -6.91
CA THR A 194 -8.00 31.91 -7.32
C THR A 194 -9.08 33.00 -7.28
N VAL A 195 -8.73 34.18 -6.78
CA VAL A 195 -9.60 35.36 -6.76
C VAL A 195 -8.96 36.51 -7.52
N ALA A 196 -9.76 37.48 -7.95
CA ALA A 196 -9.28 38.66 -8.69
C ALA A 196 -8.29 39.49 -7.87
N TYR A 197 -7.36 40.16 -8.56
CA TYR A 197 -6.50 41.16 -7.95
C TYR A 197 -7.35 42.30 -7.38
N GLY A 198 -6.99 42.78 -6.18
CA GLY A 198 -7.73 43.82 -5.49
C GLY A 198 -8.76 43.29 -4.49
N SER A 199 -9.06 41.97 -4.48
CA SER A 199 -9.90 41.37 -3.46
C SER A 199 -9.30 41.52 -2.07
N ASP A 200 -10.16 41.78 -1.07
CA ASP A 200 -9.73 41.82 0.33
C ASP A 200 -9.40 40.40 0.81
N ARG A 201 -8.13 40.21 1.16
CA ARG A 201 -7.61 38.89 1.58
C ARG A 201 -8.25 38.40 2.88
N GLY A 202 -8.61 39.32 3.80
CA GLY A 202 -9.29 38.97 5.03
C GLY A 202 -10.69 38.45 4.76
N GLN A 203 -11.45 39.17 3.91
CA GLN A 203 -12.79 38.76 3.50
C GLN A 203 -12.79 37.42 2.80
N VAL A 204 -11.86 37.17 1.88
CA VAL A 204 -11.68 35.89 1.18
C VAL A 204 -11.44 34.77 2.18
N ARG A 205 -10.46 34.97 3.09
CA ARG A 205 -10.12 33.98 4.11
C ARG A 205 -11.32 33.65 5.00
N ASP A 206 -11.97 34.67 5.54
CA ASP A 206 -13.06 34.47 6.53
C ASP A 206 -14.28 33.81 5.88
N ALA A 207 -14.63 34.18 4.65
CA ALA A 207 -15.72 33.55 3.89
C ALA A 207 -15.45 32.05 3.64
N VAL A 208 -14.25 31.72 3.13
CA VAL A 208 -13.88 30.36 2.78
C VAL A 208 -13.74 29.47 4.03
N LEU A 209 -13.17 29.99 5.13
CA LEU A 209 -13.09 29.27 6.39
C LEU A 209 -14.47 29.00 6.99
N ALA A 210 -15.37 29.98 6.97
CA ALA A 210 -16.73 29.78 7.46
C ALA A 210 -17.46 28.67 6.69
N ALA A 211 -17.35 28.64 5.37
CA ALA A 211 -17.91 27.60 4.53
C ALA A 211 -17.29 26.22 4.81
N ALA A 212 -15.97 26.15 4.92
CA ALA A 212 -15.27 24.91 5.22
C ALA A 212 -15.67 24.32 6.58
N ARG A 213 -15.80 25.15 7.62
CA ARG A 213 -16.25 24.76 8.97
C ARG A 213 -17.70 24.29 9.01
N ALA A 214 -18.56 24.86 8.19
CA ALA A 214 -19.97 24.47 8.07
C ALA A 214 -20.16 23.16 7.30
N SER A 215 -19.13 22.66 6.62
CA SER A 215 -19.21 21.47 5.79
C SER A 215 -19.34 20.19 6.63
N PRO A 216 -20.29 19.29 6.31
CA PRO A 216 -20.47 18.03 7.06
C PRO A 216 -19.33 17.02 6.85
N PHE A 217 -18.46 17.23 5.87
CA PHE A 217 -17.32 16.36 5.57
C PHE A 217 -15.98 16.95 6.04
N THR A 218 -16.00 18.08 6.76
CA THR A 218 -14.83 18.63 7.47
C THR A 218 -14.87 18.19 8.93
N LEU A 219 -13.74 17.73 9.46
CA LEU A 219 -13.65 17.40 10.89
C LEU A 219 -13.72 18.66 11.75
N PRO A 220 -14.30 18.56 12.96
CA PRO A 220 -14.24 19.63 13.95
C PRO A 220 -12.78 20.04 14.22
N GLU A 221 -12.56 21.35 14.35
CA GLU A 221 -11.24 21.90 14.64
C GLU A 221 -10.77 21.54 16.06
N THR A 222 -9.48 21.27 16.16
CA THR A 222 -8.76 21.06 17.42
C THR A 222 -7.47 21.89 17.37
N GLU A 223 -6.68 21.94 18.45
CA GLU A 223 -5.39 22.66 18.44
C GLU A 223 -4.45 22.16 17.34
N ALA A 224 -4.39 20.83 17.12
CA ALA A 224 -3.56 20.20 16.11
C ALA A 224 -4.19 20.19 14.70
N ARG A 225 -5.49 20.41 14.56
CA ARG A 225 -6.22 20.31 13.30
C ARG A 225 -7.09 21.54 13.09
N LYS A 226 -6.53 22.57 12.48
CA LYS A 226 -7.24 23.81 12.13
C LYS A 226 -7.41 23.88 10.63
N SER A 227 -8.57 24.37 10.19
CA SER A 227 -8.77 24.77 8.80
C SER A 227 -8.07 26.12 8.57
N GLN A 228 -7.37 26.25 7.45
CA GLN A 228 -6.53 27.41 7.12
C GLN A 228 -6.74 27.81 5.67
N VAL A 229 -6.49 29.08 5.38
CA VAL A 229 -6.46 29.60 3.99
C VAL A 229 -5.11 30.27 3.77
N TRP A 230 -4.35 29.70 2.84
CA TRP A 230 -3.02 30.19 2.50
C TRP A 230 -3.03 30.96 1.20
N LEU A 231 -2.36 32.12 1.16
CA LEU A 231 -2.00 32.80 -0.09
C LEU A 231 -0.72 32.18 -0.61
N VAL A 232 -0.80 31.41 -1.68
CA VAL A 232 0.30 30.58 -2.19
C VAL A 232 1.12 31.32 -3.25
N ALA A 233 0.45 32.07 -4.13
CA ALA A 233 1.14 32.75 -5.23
C ALA A 233 0.36 33.97 -5.76
N PHE A 234 1.11 34.84 -6.43
CA PHE A 234 0.58 35.88 -7.30
C PHE A 234 0.56 35.30 -8.71
N GLY A 235 -0.61 34.86 -9.17
CA GLY A 235 -0.77 34.23 -10.48
C GLY A 235 -1.00 35.24 -11.61
N ASP A 236 -0.99 34.78 -12.85
CA ASP A 236 -1.19 35.62 -14.02
C ASP A 236 -2.54 36.34 -14.08
N ARG A 237 -3.55 35.77 -13.44
CA ARG A 237 -4.92 36.28 -13.48
C ARG A 237 -5.44 36.82 -12.15
N GLY A 238 -4.78 36.51 -11.05
CA GLY A 238 -5.26 36.88 -9.71
C GLY A 238 -4.40 36.28 -8.61
N LEU A 239 -4.90 36.39 -7.39
CA LEU A 239 -4.28 35.84 -6.19
C LEU A 239 -4.65 34.37 -6.05
N SER A 240 -3.64 33.51 -5.99
CA SER A 240 -3.81 32.06 -5.81
C SER A 240 -3.78 31.70 -4.34
N PHE A 241 -4.83 31.08 -3.88
CA PHE A 241 -5.01 30.60 -2.50
C PHE A 241 -5.17 29.09 -2.47
N GLU A 242 -4.93 28.52 -1.31
CA GLU A 242 -5.30 27.14 -0.98
C GLU A 242 -6.12 27.11 0.30
N LEU A 243 -7.24 26.41 0.26
CA LEU A 243 -7.96 25.99 1.46
C LEU A 243 -7.32 24.70 1.96
N VAL A 244 -6.82 24.74 3.19
CA VAL A 244 -6.19 23.60 3.88
C VAL A 244 -7.15 23.11 4.94
N VAL A 245 -7.63 21.88 4.81
CA VAL A 245 -8.65 21.29 5.67
C VAL A 245 -8.38 19.84 6.04
N TRP A 246 -9.00 19.39 7.11
CA TRP A 246 -8.97 18.02 7.59
C TRP A 246 -10.34 17.36 7.32
N PRO A 247 -10.48 16.60 6.22
CA PRO A 247 -11.73 15.95 5.89
C PRO A 247 -11.98 14.72 6.76
N THR A 248 -13.25 14.28 6.81
CA THR A 248 -13.63 13.01 7.42
C THR A 248 -13.02 11.83 6.69
N ARG A 249 -12.85 10.69 7.38
CA ARG A 249 -12.31 9.46 6.81
C ARG A 249 -13.06 8.99 5.56
N ASP A 250 -14.37 9.15 5.53
CA ASP A 250 -15.18 8.74 4.39
C ASP A 250 -15.01 9.66 3.19
N ALA A 251 -14.80 10.97 3.43
CA ALA A 251 -14.48 11.92 2.39
C ALA A 251 -13.11 11.63 1.76
N VAL A 252 -12.09 11.30 2.58
CA VAL A 252 -10.74 10.94 2.11
C VAL A 252 -10.76 9.74 1.15
N LYS A 253 -11.67 8.79 1.36
CA LYS A 253 -11.85 7.63 0.45
C LYS A 253 -12.41 7.99 -0.92
N ARG A 254 -12.91 9.23 -1.10
CA ARG A 254 -13.49 9.73 -2.35
C ARG A 254 -12.82 11.04 -2.79
N PRO A 255 -11.51 11.03 -3.10
CA PRO A 255 -10.72 12.25 -3.26
C PRO A 255 -11.25 13.19 -4.35
N ALA A 256 -11.67 12.67 -5.50
CA ALA A 256 -12.20 13.49 -6.58
C ALA A 256 -13.53 14.18 -6.19
N ALA A 257 -14.47 13.42 -5.61
CA ALA A 257 -15.75 13.97 -5.16
C ALA A 257 -15.56 14.98 -4.02
N MET A 258 -14.68 14.68 -3.08
CA MET A 258 -14.32 15.55 -1.97
C MET A 258 -13.73 16.88 -2.50
N HIS A 259 -12.77 16.82 -3.41
CA HIS A 259 -12.14 17.99 -4.01
C HIS A 259 -13.19 18.85 -4.75
N ALA A 260 -14.06 18.24 -5.55
CA ALA A 260 -15.14 18.92 -6.23
C ALA A 260 -16.14 19.58 -5.25
N ALA A 261 -16.49 18.90 -4.15
CA ALA A 261 -17.38 19.42 -3.15
C ALA A 261 -16.81 20.66 -2.44
N TYR A 262 -15.53 20.64 -2.07
CA TYR A 262 -14.88 21.83 -1.50
C TYR A 262 -14.75 22.95 -2.51
N THR A 263 -14.44 22.67 -3.76
CA THR A 263 -14.38 23.68 -4.83
C THR A 263 -15.73 24.37 -4.98
N TRP A 264 -16.82 23.61 -4.94
CA TRP A 264 -18.18 24.16 -5.00
C TRP A 264 -18.48 25.04 -3.80
N LEU A 265 -18.18 24.57 -2.57
CA LEU A 265 -18.35 25.37 -1.35
C LEU A 265 -17.55 26.68 -1.37
N ILE A 266 -16.34 26.66 -1.90
CA ILE A 266 -15.51 27.85 -2.06
C ILE A 266 -16.17 28.83 -3.04
N ALA A 267 -16.68 28.35 -4.18
CA ALA A 267 -17.34 29.18 -5.16
C ALA A 267 -18.57 29.87 -4.56
N ASP A 268 -19.46 29.13 -3.91
CA ASP A 268 -20.66 29.67 -3.26
C ASP A 268 -20.30 30.70 -2.17
N ALA A 269 -19.22 30.44 -1.39
CA ALA A 269 -18.78 31.35 -0.34
C ALA A 269 -18.21 32.65 -0.89
N LEU A 270 -17.46 32.58 -1.98
CA LEU A 270 -16.90 33.77 -2.65
C LEU A 270 -18.00 34.60 -3.29
N ASP A 271 -18.95 33.97 -3.96
CA ASP A 271 -20.13 34.66 -4.55
C ASP A 271 -20.94 35.35 -3.49
N ALA A 272 -21.26 34.67 -2.36
CA ALA A 272 -21.97 35.26 -1.23
C ALA A 272 -21.23 36.42 -0.57
N ALA A 273 -19.92 36.41 -0.57
CA ALA A 273 -19.06 37.48 -0.06
C ALA A 273 -18.84 38.61 -1.09
N GLY A 274 -19.33 38.50 -2.32
CA GLY A 274 -19.12 39.49 -3.38
C GLY A 274 -17.65 39.56 -3.86
N VAL A 275 -16.92 38.48 -3.69
CA VAL A 275 -15.54 38.38 -4.16
C VAL A 275 -15.50 37.98 -5.63
N GLU A 276 -14.83 38.78 -6.45
CA GLU A 276 -14.80 38.58 -7.89
C GLU A 276 -13.88 37.42 -8.29
N VAL A 277 -14.40 36.54 -9.16
CA VAL A 277 -13.59 35.48 -9.79
C VAL A 277 -12.70 36.09 -10.87
N PRO A 278 -11.42 35.71 -10.96
CA PRO A 278 -10.48 36.36 -11.86
C PRO A 278 -10.83 36.13 -13.32
N VAL A 279 -10.92 37.23 -14.07
CA VAL A 279 -10.98 37.22 -15.52
C VAL A 279 -9.60 37.54 -16.09
N ALA A 280 -9.30 37.08 -17.30
CA ALA A 280 -8.05 37.45 -17.95
C ALA A 280 -8.03 38.94 -18.22
N GLN A 281 -7.10 39.66 -17.58
CA GLN A 281 -6.87 41.10 -17.83
C GLN A 281 -5.75 41.27 -18.86
N THR A 282 -5.96 42.12 -19.82
CA THR A 282 -4.95 42.43 -20.82
C THR A 282 -4.76 43.95 -20.92
N ASP A 283 -3.56 44.40 -20.61
CA ASP A 283 -3.18 45.79 -20.85
C ASP A 283 -2.83 46.00 -22.33
N LEU A 284 -3.66 46.72 -23.03
CA LEU A 284 -3.43 47.03 -24.43
C LEU A 284 -2.70 48.39 -24.59
N ARG A 285 -1.47 48.38 -25.03
CA ARG A 285 -0.73 49.59 -25.39
C ARG A 285 -0.80 49.81 -26.89
N LEU A 286 -1.66 50.69 -27.33
CA LEU A 286 -1.79 51.08 -28.72
C LEU A 286 -0.68 52.06 -29.07
N ARG A 287 0.34 51.62 -29.82
CA ARG A 287 1.42 52.51 -30.28
C ARG A 287 1.00 53.30 -31.53
N THR A 288 0.42 52.58 -32.50
CA THR A 288 -0.10 53.18 -33.73
C THR A 288 -1.35 52.43 -34.18
N ALA A 289 -2.35 53.12 -34.67
CA ALA A 289 -3.53 52.55 -35.30
C ALA A 289 -3.95 53.44 -36.48
N PHE A 290 -4.26 52.86 -37.64
CA PHE A 290 -4.68 53.58 -38.85
C PHE A 290 -3.69 54.63 -39.30
N GLY A 291 -2.38 54.40 -39.11
CA GLY A 291 -1.33 55.39 -39.48
C GLY A 291 -1.20 56.61 -38.56
N LEU A 292 -1.94 56.62 -37.45
CA LEU A 292 -1.90 57.67 -36.43
C LEU A 292 -1.22 57.17 -35.17
N ASP A 293 -0.61 58.05 -34.40
CA ASP A 293 -0.12 57.71 -33.07
C ASP A 293 -1.29 57.25 -32.19
N GLY A 294 -1.05 56.26 -31.31
CA GLY A 294 -2.10 55.59 -30.58
C GLY A 294 -3.01 56.52 -29.80
N GLU A 295 -2.47 57.57 -29.21
CA GLU A 295 -3.24 58.60 -28.51
C GLU A 295 -4.16 59.43 -29.45
N GLU A 296 -3.66 59.74 -30.62
CA GLU A 296 -4.42 60.49 -31.63
C GLU A 296 -5.50 59.63 -32.30
N ALA A 297 -5.22 58.37 -32.49
CA ALA A 297 -6.18 57.39 -32.94
C ALA A 297 -7.35 57.22 -31.95
N LEU A 298 -7.06 57.16 -30.65
CA LEU A 298 -8.07 57.06 -29.61
C LEU A 298 -8.97 58.29 -29.52
N LYS A 299 -8.36 59.48 -29.65
CA LYS A 299 -9.11 60.77 -29.70
C LYS A 299 -10.06 60.82 -30.90
N ARG A 300 -9.62 60.35 -32.08
CA ARG A 300 -10.48 60.32 -33.28
C ARG A 300 -11.60 59.28 -33.19
N LEU A 301 -11.40 58.21 -32.42
CA LEU A 301 -12.44 57.22 -32.13
C LEU A 301 -13.41 57.67 -31.01
N GLY A 302 -13.25 58.86 -30.47
CA GLY A 302 -14.14 59.42 -29.45
C GLY A 302 -13.83 58.94 -28.02
N TYR A 303 -12.75 58.22 -27.81
CA TYR A 303 -12.28 57.87 -26.49
C TYR A 303 -11.50 59.00 -25.86
N GLY A 304 -12.03 59.62 -24.80
CA GLY A 304 -11.32 60.63 -24.03
C GLY A 304 -10.05 60.05 -23.43
N VAL A 305 -8.89 60.69 -23.71
CA VAL A 305 -7.63 60.33 -23.05
C VAL A 305 -7.63 60.98 -21.67
N GLY A 306 -8.42 60.41 -20.76
CA GLY A 306 -8.31 60.66 -19.33
C GLY A 306 -7.40 59.61 -18.74
N ALA A 307 -6.46 59.99 -17.89
CA ALA A 307 -5.73 59.02 -17.10
C ALA A 307 -6.77 58.12 -16.41
N PRO A 308 -6.66 56.76 -16.52
CA PRO A 308 -7.55 55.91 -15.80
C PRO A 308 -7.53 56.29 -14.31
N PRO A 309 -8.67 56.33 -13.61
CA PRO A 309 -8.64 56.58 -12.18
C PRO A 309 -7.68 55.58 -11.60
N ARG A 310 -6.61 56.02 -10.94
CA ARG A 310 -5.76 55.15 -10.14
C ARG A 310 -6.73 54.44 -9.22
N PRO A 311 -6.75 53.12 -9.21
CA PRO A 311 -7.52 52.41 -8.18
C PRO A 311 -7.03 53.01 -6.86
N THR A 312 -7.93 53.67 -6.16
CA THR A 312 -7.70 54.07 -4.78
C THR A 312 -7.52 52.78 -4.03
N GLY A 313 -6.26 52.35 -3.90
CA GLY A 313 -5.93 51.17 -3.16
C GLY A 313 -6.55 51.26 -1.77
N PRO A 314 -7.04 50.19 -1.25
CA PRO A 314 -7.62 50.19 0.09
C PRO A 314 -6.60 50.78 1.05
N GLN A 315 -7.08 51.75 1.81
CA GLN A 315 -6.32 52.36 2.91
C GLN A 315 -5.87 51.21 3.81
N THR A 316 -4.59 51.18 4.10
CA THR A 316 -3.84 50.22 4.95
C THR A 316 -4.68 49.08 5.49
N PRO A 317 -4.68 47.88 4.89
CA PRO A 317 -5.48 46.79 5.41
C PRO A 317 -4.98 46.48 6.82
N ALA A 318 -5.92 46.34 7.74
CA ALA A 318 -5.64 45.74 9.03
C ALA A 318 -4.83 44.46 8.78
N ARG A 319 -3.80 44.22 9.57
CA ARG A 319 -2.86 43.10 9.44
C ARG A 319 -3.70 41.80 9.43
N THR A 320 -4.01 41.30 8.24
CA THR A 320 -4.72 40.03 8.09
C THR A 320 -3.85 38.90 8.66
N ALA A 321 -4.43 38.05 9.49
CA ALA A 321 -3.72 36.90 10.02
C ALA A 321 -3.17 36.07 8.88
N ASN A 322 -1.97 35.56 9.06
CA ASN A 322 -1.29 34.69 8.08
C ASN A 322 -1.32 33.27 8.61
N ASP A 323 -2.35 32.50 8.24
CA ASP A 323 -2.57 31.12 8.71
C ASP A 323 -1.37 30.20 8.37
N ALA A 324 -0.67 30.46 7.27
CA ALA A 324 0.52 29.69 6.91
C ALA A 324 1.69 29.97 7.87
N ALA A 325 1.84 31.20 8.37
CA ALA A 325 2.85 31.49 9.36
C ALA A 325 2.55 30.84 10.72
N ASP A 326 1.26 30.74 11.08
CA ASP A 326 0.84 30.04 12.29
C ASP A 326 1.14 28.54 12.20
N ASP A 327 1.00 27.91 11.01
CA ASP A 327 1.34 26.51 10.79
C ASP A 327 2.85 26.23 10.88
N VAL A 328 3.68 27.17 10.39
CA VAL A 328 5.16 27.09 10.52
C VAL A 328 5.63 27.24 11.96
N MET A 329 4.88 27.98 12.77
CA MET A 329 5.20 28.23 14.19
C MET A 329 4.62 27.17 15.13
N ALA A 330 3.75 26.29 14.63
CA ALA A 330 3.23 25.18 15.41
C ALA A 330 4.36 24.16 15.63
N ASP A 331 4.76 23.95 16.88
CA ASP A 331 5.78 22.96 17.23
C ASP A 331 5.32 21.56 16.83
N ASP A 332 6.14 20.88 16.03
CA ASP A 332 5.96 19.47 15.64
C ASP A 332 6.02 18.48 16.85
N GLU A 333 6.34 18.98 18.06
CA GLU A 333 6.46 18.16 19.27
C GLU A 333 5.13 17.61 19.80
N ALA A 334 3.99 18.08 19.32
CA ALA A 334 2.68 17.63 19.82
C ALA A 334 2.23 16.25 19.29
N GLU A 335 2.95 15.63 18.37
CA GLU A 335 2.54 14.37 17.71
C GLU A 335 3.44 13.15 17.97
N MET A 336 4.41 13.23 18.88
CA MET A 336 5.11 12.02 19.32
C MET A 336 4.23 11.25 20.32
N PRO A 337 3.79 10.01 20.01
CA PRO A 337 3.09 9.20 21.01
C PRO A 337 4.02 8.98 22.20
N GLU A 338 3.52 9.30 23.41
CA GLU A 338 4.24 9.03 24.65
C GLU A 338 4.78 7.60 24.63
N SER A 339 6.11 7.49 24.70
CA SER A 339 6.79 6.20 24.86
C SER A 339 6.22 5.52 26.12
N PRO A 340 5.77 4.25 26.05
CA PRO A 340 5.20 3.58 27.21
C PRO A 340 6.22 3.61 28.36
N ALA A 341 5.80 4.12 29.51
CA ALA A 341 6.61 4.20 30.71
C ALA A 341 7.20 2.82 31.05
N PRO A 342 8.49 2.75 31.44
CA PRO A 342 9.11 1.48 31.79
C PRO A 342 8.36 0.81 32.96
N PRO A 343 8.21 -0.52 32.96
CA PRO A 343 7.48 -1.24 33.99
C PRO A 343 8.11 -0.97 35.34
N ARG A 344 7.32 -0.50 36.31
CA ARG A 344 7.74 -0.30 37.69
C ARG A 344 8.29 -1.62 38.22
N ALA A 345 9.56 -1.59 38.67
CA ALA A 345 10.18 -2.68 39.36
C ALA A 345 9.32 -3.05 40.58
N ARG A 346 8.89 -4.33 40.65
CA ARG A 346 8.27 -4.87 41.87
C ARG A 346 9.29 -4.81 42.96
N GLN A 347 9.05 -3.99 43.98
CA GLN A 347 9.72 -4.11 45.27
C GLN A 347 9.20 -5.39 45.88
N THR A 348 10.08 -6.35 46.03
CA THR A 348 9.88 -7.53 46.87
C THR A 348 10.21 -7.14 48.30
N ASP A 349 9.21 -7.15 49.17
CA ASP A 349 9.37 -7.34 50.60
C ASP A 349 9.45 -8.85 50.91
#